data_99814c0b67df980be280b5b5fab19781
#
_entry.id   99814c0b67df980be280b5b5fab19781
#
_cell.length_a   1.000
_cell.length_b   1.000
_cell.length_c   1.000
_cell.angle_alpha   90.00
_cell.angle_beta   90.00
_cell.angle_gamma   90.00
#
_symmetry.space_group_name_H-M   'P 1'
#
loop_
_entity.id
_entity.type
_entity.pdbx_description
1 polymer ?
#
loop_
_entity_poly.entity_id
_entity_poly.type
_entity_poly.pdbx_seq_one_letter_code
_entity_poly.pdbx_strand_id
1 'polypeptide(L)'
;MLINRHNCIQCCIKHLASAAVIAREILNGHDTPEYRFYLIGNLNEAQEQITGIDQNLARLIRTIRLKTAPQGLDAEITAPTLRLLERIAATVDARQKHGLYSDSEGGTAPRCRCIPSGAVDVLIPLRADGSKNGNWELKFALRSIERNLRGFRNIWIVSETPPLGFEQFGFIRSADDRPRKQMNIHRAITAALRHREIAEEVIFWADDNVLLSPLDVRELPVAARTDGLLGFPGGDDARVWHRSLRQTGEALRAKGLPAVNYEAHTPVHFNREKYLALENEFDFESGVGFCYISLYLNYYGVEKTVAMRQIKATAEGKTFDPAALKGKLFAGYNDAGLGSGMAEELRRRFPERSRYETAPSSVEYYPVPPKLGAVIGTFGTPFYVELQLAALARWNPMPVLVVDDGSGDPDLPRICAKYGAEFLPFARRHGHCAGDLQIFAAGLEWAAKNGISLLVKLSRRFLPLREWKSGLVALARESNAVTFSSWSTGYGLGFRTECMGLCVPAWQPVIPAMRSAVPGGRHFVERFLHEKARMLVNAWSTRAFERYCEIHDPEHRREGYAFWTDLLGTDRKNPVPGVLWHDAHAEADYRAAAKLLGITP
;
A
#
# COMPACT_ATOMS: atom_id res chain seq x y z
N MET A 1 9.28 -9.42 16.22
CA MET A 1 9.27 -9.76 14.78
C MET A 1 10.37 -10.79 14.55
N LEU A 2 10.06 -12.08 14.47
CA LEU A 2 11.03 -13.13 14.16
C LEU A 2 11.20 -13.16 12.65
N ILE A 3 12.22 -12.51 12.15
CA ILE A 3 12.63 -12.61 10.75
C ILE A 3 13.01 -14.07 10.53
N ASN A 4 12.33 -14.75 9.62
CA ASN A 4 12.68 -16.11 9.24
C ASN A 4 14.01 -16.07 8.49
N ARG A 5 15.12 -16.37 9.19
CA ARG A 5 16.50 -16.34 8.67
C ARG A 5 16.64 -17.11 7.36
N HIS A 6 15.96 -18.27 7.24
CA HIS A 6 16.03 -19.08 6.03
C HIS A 6 15.48 -18.34 4.79
N ASN A 7 14.31 -17.72 4.90
CA ASN A 7 13.73 -16.96 3.79
C ASN A 7 14.55 -15.71 3.44
N CYS A 8 15.11 -15.02 4.45
CA CYS A 8 16.00 -13.90 4.21
C CYS A 8 17.28 -14.33 3.49
N ILE A 9 17.83 -15.50 3.82
CA ILE A 9 19.03 -16.02 3.16
C ILE A 9 18.71 -16.44 1.73
N GLN A 10 17.59 -17.13 1.47
CA GLN A 10 17.15 -17.48 0.11
C GLN A 10 16.93 -16.23 -0.74
N CYS A 11 16.29 -15.20 -0.16
CA CYS A 11 16.09 -13.92 -0.83
C CYS A 11 17.44 -13.23 -1.12
N CYS A 12 18.37 -13.23 -0.17
CA CYS A 12 19.73 -12.74 -0.36
C CYS A 12 20.46 -13.46 -1.51
N ILE A 13 20.41 -14.79 -1.54
CA ILE A 13 21.01 -15.62 -2.61
C ILE A 13 20.42 -15.23 -3.97
N LYS A 14 19.10 -15.12 -4.06
CA LYS A 14 18.40 -14.72 -5.30
C LYS A 14 18.87 -13.36 -5.80
N HIS A 15 18.93 -12.37 -4.93
CA HIS A 15 19.36 -11.02 -5.30
C HIS A 15 20.85 -10.96 -5.66
N LEU A 16 21.72 -11.71 -4.98
CA LEU A 16 23.12 -11.79 -5.34
C LEU A 16 23.33 -12.49 -6.70
N ALA A 17 22.57 -13.56 -6.99
CA ALA A 17 22.60 -14.20 -8.29
C ALA A 17 22.13 -13.27 -9.42
N SER A 18 21.05 -12.54 -9.19
CA SER A 18 20.56 -11.53 -10.14
C SER A 18 21.58 -10.40 -10.35
N ALA A 19 22.21 -9.90 -9.28
CA ALA A 19 23.25 -8.89 -9.36
C ALA A 19 24.48 -9.39 -10.18
N ALA A 20 24.87 -10.65 -10.02
CA ALA A 20 25.98 -11.24 -10.77
C ALA A 20 25.66 -11.38 -12.27
N VAL A 21 24.42 -11.75 -12.63
CA VAL A 21 23.98 -11.81 -14.03
C VAL A 21 24.01 -10.42 -14.65
N ILE A 22 23.45 -9.42 -13.98
CA ILE A 22 23.41 -8.02 -14.47
C ILE A 22 24.83 -7.45 -14.62
N ALA A 23 25.73 -7.71 -13.65
CA ALA A 23 27.12 -7.27 -13.74
C ALA A 23 27.85 -7.92 -14.92
N ARG A 24 27.54 -9.17 -15.26
CA ARG A 24 28.08 -9.87 -16.45
C ARG A 24 27.58 -9.24 -17.74
N GLU A 25 26.30 -8.90 -17.83
CA GLU A 25 25.73 -8.21 -19.00
C GLU A 25 26.37 -6.83 -19.21
N ILE A 26 26.61 -6.07 -18.15
CA ILE A 26 27.34 -4.78 -18.22
C ILE A 26 28.76 -5.00 -18.77
N LEU A 27 29.49 -6.04 -18.31
CA LEU A 27 30.82 -6.35 -18.80
C LEU A 27 30.84 -6.84 -20.25
N ASN A 28 29.74 -7.40 -20.74
CA ASN A 28 29.55 -7.83 -22.13
C ASN A 28 29.15 -6.66 -23.06
N GLY A 29 29.12 -5.44 -22.58
CA GLY A 29 28.83 -4.24 -23.36
C GLY A 29 27.39 -3.73 -23.29
N HIS A 30 26.53 -4.33 -22.48
CA HIS A 30 25.15 -3.87 -22.24
C HIS A 30 25.10 -2.87 -21.07
N ASP A 31 26.04 -1.93 -21.05
CA ASP A 31 26.16 -0.93 -19.97
C ASP A 31 25.19 0.23 -20.20
N THR A 32 23.97 0.10 -19.67
CA THR A 32 22.95 1.15 -19.70
C THR A 32 22.60 1.60 -18.27
N PRO A 33 22.02 2.82 -18.11
CA PRO A 33 21.55 3.28 -16.80
C PRO A 33 20.57 2.31 -16.13
N GLU A 34 19.72 1.62 -16.91
CA GLU A 34 18.77 0.63 -16.42
C GLU A 34 19.48 -0.60 -15.83
N TYR A 35 20.49 -1.14 -16.50
CA TYR A 35 21.26 -2.28 -16.00
C TYR A 35 21.98 -1.93 -14.70
N ARG A 36 22.61 -0.75 -14.63
CA ARG A 36 23.26 -0.25 -13.43
C ARG A 36 22.27 -0.04 -12.28
N PHE A 37 21.09 0.48 -12.58
CA PHE A 37 20.02 0.63 -11.61
C PHE A 37 19.58 -0.71 -11.00
N TYR A 38 19.34 -1.72 -11.84
CA TYR A 38 18.95 -3.06 -11.38
C TYR A 38 20.07 -3.74 -10.57
N LEU A 39 21.34 -3.53 -10.93
CA LEU A 39 22.47 -4.03 -10.16
C LEU A 39 22.49 -3.47 -8.74
N ILE A 40 22.36 -2.15 -8.62
CA ILE A 40 22.36 -1.47 -7.30
C ILE A 40 21.14 -1.89 -6.48
N GLY A 41 19.98 -1.98 -7.10
CA GLY A 41 18.74 -2.45 -6.46
C GLY A 41 18.90 -3.85 -5.85
N ASN A 42 19.41 -4.80 -6.62
CA ASN A 42 19.64 -6.16 -6.12
C ASN A 42 20.70 -6.22 -5.00
N LEU A 43 21.75 -5.39 -5.05
CA LEU A 43 22.74 -5.32 -3.97
C LEU A 43 22.19 -4.72 -2.69
N ASN A 44 21.28 -3.73 -2.78
CA ASN A 44 20.58 -3.17 -1.63
C ASN A 44 19.70 -4.23 -0.96
N GLU A 45 18.88 -4.91 -1.73
CA GLU A 45 18.00 -5.99 -1.23
C GLU A 45 18.81 -7.11 -0.58
N ALA A 46 19.87 -7.58 -1.23
CA ALA A 46 20.74 -8.60 -0.67
C ALA A 46 21.38 -8.16 0.66
N GLN A 47 21.83 -6.90 0.76
CA GLN A 47 22.40 -6.35 1.98
C GLN A 47 21.37 -6.28 3.10
N GLU A 48 20.16 -5.80 2.82
CA GLU A 48 19.08 -5.72 3.82
C GLU A 48 18.72 -7.09 4.39
N GLN A 49 18.57 -8.08 3.52
CA GLN A 49 18.19 -9.45 3.92
C GLN A 49 19.23 -10.14 4.80
N ILE A 50 20.52 -9.86 4.63
CA ILE A 50 21.61 -10.54 5.36
C ILE A 50 22.10 -9.77 6.58
N THR A 51 21.80 -8.47 6.72
CA THR A 51 22.38 -7.60 7.77
C THR A 51 22.10 -8.11 9.18
N GLY A 52 20.92 -8.64 9.43
CA GLY A 52 20.55 -9.20 10.74
C GLY A 52 21.06 -10.63 11.00
N ILE A 53 21.67 -11.28 10.01
CA ILE A 53 22.04 -12.70 10.03
C ILE A 53 23.56 -12.87 10.00
N ASP A 54 24.25 -12.16 9.10
CA ASP A 54 25.70 -12.23 8.92
C ASP A 54 26.26 -10.84 8.63
N GLN A 55 26.74 -10.16 9.68
CA GLN A 55 27.27 -8.80 9.58
C GLN A 55 28.56 -8.70 8.74
N ASN A 56 29.36 -9.76 8.68
CA ASN A 56 30.58 -9.76 7.86
C ASN A 56 30.21 -9.80 6.38
N LEU A 57 29.23 -10.62 6.04
CA LEU A 57 28.72 -10.74 4.68
C LEU A 57 27.99 -9.47 4.24
N ALA A 58 27.19 -8.88 5.14
CA ALA A 58 26.52 -7.61 4.90
C ALA A 58 27.53 -6.47 4.63
N ARG A 59 28.64 -6.41 5.40
CA ARG A 59 29.73 -5.45 5.16
C ARG A 59 30.40 -5.65 3.80
N LEU A 60 30.59 -6.90 3.38
CA LEU A 60 31.19 -7.24 2.09
C LEU A 60 30.29 -6.82 0.92
N ILE A 61 28.98 -7.11 1.00
CA ILE A 61 27.99 -6.67 0.01
C ILE A 61 27.95 -5.14 -0.05
N ARG A 62 27.95 -4.47 1.10
CA ARG A 62 28.02 -3.00 1.18
C ARG A 62 29.29 -2.44 0.51
N THR A 63 30.42 -3.11 0.69
CA THR A 63 31.70 -2.70 0.06
C THR A 63 31.61 -2.79 -1.46
N ILE A 64 31.01 -3.85 -2.00
CA ILE A 64 30.78 -3.99 -3.44
C ILE A 64 29.84 -2.90 -3.93
N ARG A 65 28.72 -2.68 -3.26
CA ARG A 65 27.76 -1.63 -3.60
C ARG A 65 28.42 -0.25 -3.67
N LEU A 66 29.26 0.09 -2.69
CA LEU A 66 29.98 1.37 -2.65
C LEU A 66 31.04 1.47 -3.77
N LYS A 67 31.61 0.35 -4.21
CA LYS A 67 32.53 0.31 -5.36
C LYS A 67 31.81 0.41 -6.69
N THR A 68 30.59 -0.12 -6.79
CA THR A 68 29.78 -0.08 -8.01
C THR A 68 28.97 1.22 -8.17
N ALA A 69 28.80 2.00 -7.10
CA ALA A 69 28.08 3.28 -7.11
C ALA A 69 28.66 4.27 -6.07
N PRO A 70 29.92 4.72 -6.17
CA PRO A 70 30.52 5.58 -5.16
C PRO A 70 29.91 6.99 -5.12
N GLN A 71 29.46 7.55 -6.24
CA GLN A 71 28.88 8.90 -6.35
C GLN A 71 27.89 9.04 -7.52
N GLY A 72 27.16 7.98 -7.88
CA GLY A 72 26.23 7.98 -9.00
C GLY A 72 26.35 6.75 -9.90
N LEU A 73 25.69 6.78 -11.06
CA LEU A 73 25.64 5.66 -12.02
C LEU A 73 26.93 5.43 -12.84
N ASP A 74 27.98 6.20 -12.61
CA ASP A 74 29.17 6.23 -13.46
C ASP A 74 30.32 5.32 -12.97
N ALA A 75 30.10 4.48 -11.98
CA ALA A 75 31.12 3.57 -11.49
C ALA A 75 31.43 2.44 -12.49
N GLU A 76 32.69 2.17 -12.72
CA GLU A 76 33.12 1.08 -13.61
C GLU A 76 32.89 -0.29 -12.95
N ILE A 77 32.12 -1.15 -13.62
CA ILE A 77 31.97 -2.56 -13.23
C ILE A 77 33.13 -3.35 -13.80
N THR A 78 33.92 -3.97 -12.92
CA THR A 78 35.11 -4.70 -13.34
C THR A 78 34.94 -6.21 -13.20
N ALA A 79 35.69 -7.00 -13.99
CA ALA A 79 35.73 -8.45 -13.86
C ALA A 79 36.08 -8.94 -12.43
N PRO A 80 36.98 -8.30 -11.65
CA PRO A 80 37.16 -8.61 -10.23
C PRO A 80 35.91 -8.41 -9.39
N THR A 81 35.10 -7.38 -9.65
CA THR A 81 33.82 -7.12 -8.94
C THR A 81 32.82 -8.23 -9.22
N LEU A 82 32.68 -8.66 -10.47
CA LEU A 82 31.81 -9.79 -10.83
C LEU A 82 32.25 -11.07 -10.11
N ARG A 83 33.55 -11.44 -10.18
CA ARG A 83 34.07 -12.61 -9.48
C ARG A 83 33.82 -12.57 -7.97
N LEU A 84 33.87 -11.40 -7.37
CA LEU A 84 33.59 -11.22 -5.95
C LEU A 84 32.09 -11.46 -5.64
N LEU A 85 31.17 -10.95 -6.47
CA LEU A 85 29.74 -11.21 -6.35
C LEU A 85 29.41 -12.69 -6.46
N GLU A 86 29.96 -13.37 -7.46
CA GLU A 86 29.77 -14.82 -7.68
C GLU A 86 30.29 -15.64 -6.48
N ARG A 87 31.45 -15.28 -5.92
CA ARG A 87 32.00 -15.94 -4.73
C ARG A 87 31.13 -15.71 -3.50
N ILE A 88 30.56 -14.52 -3.32
CA ILE A 88 29.67 -14.24 -2.19
C ILE A 88 28.39 -15.05 -2.33
N ALA A 89 27.77 -15.03 -3.52
CA ALA A 89 26.56 -15.82 -3.78
C ALA A 89 26.79 -17.32 -3.50
N ALA A 90 27.90 -17.89 -4.00
CA ALA A 90 28.30 -19.28 -3.74
C ALA A 90 28.58 -19.54 -2.25
N THR A 91 29.18 -18.58 -1.54
CA THR A 91 29.47 -18.71 -0.10
C THR A 91 28.19 -18.73 0.73
N VAL A 92 27.22 -17.85 0.42
CA VAL A 92 25.92 -17.82 1.11
C VAL A 92 25.16 -19.12 0.86
N ASP A 93 25.10 -19.57 -0.40
CA ASP A 93 24.44 -20.83 -0.78
C ASP A 93 25.09 -22.05 -0.09
N ALA A 94 26.43 -22.14 -0.09
CA ALA A 94 27.15 -23.19 0.60
C ALA A 94 26.90 -23.18 2.11
N ARG A 95 26.99 -22.03 2.76
CA ARG A 95 26.72 -21.90 4.21
C ARG A 95 25.31 -22.32 4.56
N GLN A 96 24.33 -22.00 3.70
CA GLN A 96 22.97 -22.45 3.90
C GLN A 96 22.80 -23.97 3.75
N LYS A 97 23.39 -24.57 2.69
CA LYS A 97 23.37 -26.02 2.46
C LYS A 97 24.04 -26.80 3.59
N HIS A 98 25.06 -26.25 4.21
CA HIS A 98 25.75 -26.85 5.36
C HIS A 98 25.08 -26.50 6.72
N GLY A 99 23.91 -25.89 6.74
CA GLY A 99 23.17 -25.59 7.97
C GLY A 99 23.82 -24.52 8.86
N LEU A 100 24.83 -23.79 8.39
CA LEU A 100 25.52 -22.76 9.16
C LEU A 100 24.65 -21.52 9.47
N TYR A 101 23.51 -21.42 8.82
CA TYR A 101 22.45 -20.47 9.14
C TYR A 101 21.21 -21.15 9.77
N SER A 102 21.35 -22.43 10.21
CA SER A 102 20.30 -23.07 10.99
C SER A 102 20.24 -22.44 12.38
N ASP A 103 19.04 -22.42 12.98
CA ASP A 103 18.75 -21.74 14.24
C ASP A 103 19.49 -22.30 15.49
N SER A 104 20.62 -23.00 15.32
CA SER A 104 21.29 -23.81 16.34
C SER A 104 22.52 -23.19 17.01
N GLU A 105 22.86 -21.91 16.79
CA GLU A 105 23.97 -21.30 17.54
C GLU A 105 23.54 -20.13 18.44
N GLY A 106 23.45 -20.46 19.75
CA GLY A 106 23.85 -19.55 20.85
C GLY A 106 22.94 -18.41 21.25
N GLY A 107 21.71 -18.37 20.83
CA GLY A 107 20.67 -17.57 21.46
C GLY A 107 19.53 -18.52 21.81
N THR A 108 18.88 -18.34 22.97
CA THR A 108 17.70 -19.13 23.33
C THR A 108 16.72 -19.12 22.16
N ALA A 109 16.87 -20.12 21.28
CA ALA A 109 15.95 -20.37 20.19
C ALA A 109 14.55 -20.45 20.82
N PRO A 110 13.56 -19.68 20.38
CA PRO A 110 12.20 -19.97 20.78
C PRO A 110 11.99 -21.42 20.31
N ARG A 111 11.80 -22.32 21.30
CA ARG A 111 11.48 -23.71 21.08
C ARG A 111 10.52 -23.75 19.93
N CYS A 112 10.81 -24.55 18.92
CA CYS A 112 9.86 -24.89 17.87
C CYS A 112 8.58 -25.27 18.63
N ARG A 113 7.59 -24.36 18.66
CA ARG A 113 6.31 -24.66 19.32
C ARG A 113 5.73 -25.75 18.46
N CYS A 114 5.81 -26.99 18.93
CA CYS A 114 5.16 -28.10 18.28
C CYS A 114 3.71 -27.67 18.07
N ILE A 115 3.28 -27.60 16.81
CA ILE A 115 1.91 -27.25 16.47
C ILE A 115 1.06 -28.36 17.07
N PRO A 116 0.13 -28.08 18.02
CA PRO A 116 -0.66 -29.13 18.62
C PRO A 116 -1.44 -29.89 17.55
N SER A 117 -1.54 -31.21 17.70
CA SER A 117 -2.42 -32.02 16.84
C SER A 117 -3.85 -31.49 16.92
N GLY A 118 -4.52 -31.34 15.77
CA GLY A 118 -5.85 -30.75 15.67
C GLY A 118 -5.92 -29.22 15.81
N ALA A 119 -4.77 -28.53 15.81
CA ALA A 119 -4.76 -27.07 15.73
C ALA A 119 -5.32 -26.60 14.39
N VAL A 120 -6.09 -25.51 14.44
CA VAL A 120 -6.68 -24.86 13.26
C VAL A 120 -6.17 -23.42 13.21
N ASP A 121 -5.67 -22.99 12.07
CA ASP A 121 -5.30 -21.59 11.82
C ASP A 121 -6.33 -20.89 10.91
N VAL A 122 -6.43 -19.58 11.01
CA VAL A 122 -7.21 -18.76 10.08
C VAL A 122 -6.26 -18.14 9.07
N LEU A 123 -6.57 -18.31 7.78
CA LEU A 123 -5.79 -17.82 6.65
C LEU A 123 -6.58 -16.76 5.89
N ILE A 124 -6.04 -15.54 5.83
CA ILE A 124 -6.65 -14.41 5.13
C ILE A 124 -5.72 -13.94 4.02
N PRO A 125 -5.92 -14.36 2.77
CA PRO A 125 -5.27 -13.73 1.64
C PRO A 125 -5.79 -12.30 1.47
N LEU A 126 -4.87 -11.35 1.36
CA LEU A 126 -5.20 -9.94 1.28
C LEU A 126 -4.47 -9.28 0.10
N ARG A 127 -5.19 -8.51 -0.66
CA ARG A 127 -4.63 -7.61 -1.65
C ARG A 127 -4.36 -6.26 -1.01
N ALA A 128 -3.12 -6.03 -0.57
CA ALA A 128 -2.76 -4.88 0.25
C ALA A 128 -2.97 -3.52 -0.43
N ASP A 129 -2.79 -3.45 -1.76
CA ASP A 129 -3.00 -2.26 -2.58
C ASP A 129 -4.43 -2.17 -3.17
N GLY A 130 -5.24 -3.21 -2.99
CA GLY A 130 -6.58 -3.36 -3.57
C GLY A 130 -7.71 -2.77 -2.73
N SER A 131 -7.49 -2.57 -1.42
CA SER A 131 -8.51 -1.98 -0.56
C SER A 131 -8.61 -0.47 -0.81
N LYS A 132 -9.74 -0.05 -1.37
CA LYS A 132 -10.06 1.37 -1.54
C LYS A 132 -10.42 2.05 -0.22
N ASN A 133 -10.69 1.26 0.81
CA ASN A 133 -11.23 1.69 2.10
C ASN A 133 -10.19 1.53 3.23
N GLY A 134 -8.89 1.55 2.93
CA GLY A 134 -7.84 1.48 3.93
C GLY A 134 -7.86 0.20 4.79
N ASN A 135 -8.23 -0.94 4.20
CA ASN A 135 -8.39 -2.23 4.86
C ASN A 135 -9.51 -2.28 5.94
N TRP A 136 -10.56 -1.49 5.76
CA TRP A 136 -11.73 -1.55 6.64
C TRP A 136 -12.38 -2.92 6.64
N GLU A 137 -12.35 -3.61 5.51
CA GLU A 137 -12.80 -4.98 5.36
C GLU A 137 -12.08 -5.89 6.35
N LEU A 138 -10.76 -5.87 6.32
CA LEU A 138 -9.91 -6.63 7.24
C LEU A 138 -10.19 -6.26 8.70
N LYS A 139 -10.38 -4.96 9.01
CA LYS A 139 -10.69 -4.48 10.36
C LYS A 139 -11.90 -5.19 10.95
N PHE A 140 -13.02 -5.21 10.22
CA PHE A 140 -14.23 -5.83 10.73
C PHE A 140 -14.21 -7.36 10.67
N ALA A 141 -13.52 -7.95 9.70
CA ALA A 141 -13.24 -9.39 9.70
C ALA A 141 -12.48 -9.79 10.99
N LEU A 142 -11.38 -9.12 11.31
CA LEU A 142 -10.57 -9.41 12.51
C LEU A 142 -11.34 -9.18 13.81
N ARG A 143 -12.09 -8.09 13.94
CA ARG A 143 -12.95 -7.82 15.11
C ARG A 143 -14.00 -8.91 15.29
N SER A 144 -14.63 -9.35 14.20
CA SER A 144 -15.64 -10.39 14.21
C SER A 144 -15.07 -11.77 14.56
N ILE A 145 -13.90 -12.09 14.02
CA ILE A 145 -13.17 -13.34 14.33
C ILE A 145 -12.78 -13.37 15.80
N GLU A 146 -12.13 -12.32 16.31
CA GLU A 146 -11.70 -12.28 17.71
C GLU A 146 -12.87 -12.38 18.68
N ARG A 147 -13.98 -11.72 18.38
CA ARG A 147 -15.16 -11.72 19.23
C ARG A 147 -15.94 -13.04 19.21
N ASN A 148 -16.09 -13.63 18.03
CA ASN A 148 -17.08 -14.68 17.82
C ASN A 148 -16.49 -16.05 17.46
N LEU A 149 -15.28 -16.15 16.90
CA LEU A 149 -14.69 -17.44 16.51
C LEU A 149 -13.93 -18.07 17.69
N ARG A 150 -14.16 -19.33 17.96
CA ARG A 150 -13.51 -20.12 19.02
C ARG A 150 -12.70 -21.28 18.43
N GLY A 151 -11.63 -21.67 19.11
CA GLY A 151 -10.86 -22.88 18.77
C GLY A 151 -9.77 -22.70 17.72
N PHE A 152 -9.59 -21.50 17.13
CA PHE A 152 -8.44 -21.25 16.25
C PHE A 152 -7.17 -20.91 17.07
N ARG A 153 -6.01 -21.21 16.49
CA ARG A 153 -4.69 -20.97 17.11
C ARG A 153 -4.14 -19.59 16.74
N ASN A 154 -3.96 -19.32 15.45
CA ASN A 154 -3.38 -18.09 14.92
C ASN A 154 -4.17 -17.57 13.72
N ILE A 155 -4.03 -16.27 13.45
CA ILE A 155 -4.42 -15.67 12.17
C ILE A 155 -3.15 -15.42 11.34
N TRP A 156 -3.21 -15.76 10.06
CA TRP A 156 -2.17 -15.54 9.07
C TRP A 156 -2.69 -14.66 7.96
N ILE A 157 -2.01 -13.55 7.73
CA ILE A 157 -2.26 -12.65 6.58
C ILE A 157 -1.27 -13.00 5.48
N VAL A 158 -1.77 -13.20 4.27
CA VAL A 158 -0.95 -13.51 3.11
C VAL A 158 -1.14 -12.43 2.07
N SER A 159 -0.11 -11.64 1.83
CA SER A 159 -0.14 -10.55 0.85
C SER A 159 1.27 -10.15 0.43
N GLU A 160 1.39 -9.29 -0.56
CA GLU A 160 2.68 -8.78 -1.03
C GLU A 160 3.37 -7.92 0.03
N THR A 161 2.59 -7.11 0.75
CA THR A 161 3.08 -6.25 1.85
C THR A 161 2.20 -6.42 3.08
N PRO A 162 2.75 -6.28 4.31
CA PRO A 162 1.94 -6.32 5.52
C PRO A 162 0.86 -5.23 5.49
N PRO A 163 -0.38 -5.53 5.91
CA PRO A 163 -1.44 -4.52 5.99
C PRO A 163 -1.07 -3.47 7.04
N LEU A 164 -1.21 -2.20 6.67
CA LEU A 164 -0.94 -1.09 7.58
C LEU A 164 -2.06 -0.94 8.62
N GLY A 165 -1.69 -0.55 9.84
CA GLY A 165 -2.64 -0.38 10.94
C GLY A 165 -2.99 -1.69 11.66
N PHE A 166 -2.28 -2.78 11.36
CA PHE A 166 -2.51 -4.09 11.96
C PHE A 166 -1.21 -4.77 12.37
N GLU A 167 -1.28 -5.57 13.45
CA GLU A 167 -0.16 -6.28 14.04
C GLU A 167 -0.59 -7.59 14.72
N GLN A 168 0.33 -8.31 15.36
CA GLN A 168 0.05 -9.52 16.17
C GLN A 168 -0.56 -10.70 15.39
N PHE A 169 -0.38 -10.75 14.07
CA PHE A 169 -0.72 -11.89 13.20
C PHE A 169 0.55 -12.51 12.59
N GLY A 170 0.45 -13.73 12.10
CA GLY A 170 1.48 -14.31 11.24
C GLY A 170 1.41 -13.65 9.85
N PHE A 171 2.55 -13.30 9.28
CA PHE A 171 2.61 -12.71 7.94
C PHE A 171 3.40 -13.60 6.98
N ILE A 172 2.81 -13.84 5.81
CA ILE A 172 3.44 -14.58 4.71
C ILE A 172 3.41 -13.73 3.46
N ARG A 173 4.58 -13.45 2.91
CA ARG A 173 4.67 -12.70 1.66
C ARG A 173 4.27 -13.55 0.47
N SER A 174 3.35 -13.05 -0.34
CA SER A 174 2.97 -13.62 -1.64
C SER A 174 2.79 -12.51 -2.65
N ALA A 175 3.49 -12.57 -3.78
CA ALA A 175 3.36 -11.56 -4.84
C ALA A 175 2.00 -11.65 -5.53
N ASP A 176 1.42 -10.49 -5.87
CA ASP A 176 0.15 -10.35 -6.59
C ASP A 176 0.43 -9.98 -8.06
N ASP A 177 1.27 -10.81 -8.74
CA ASP A 177 1.80 -10.56 -10.08
C ASP A 177 1.16 -11.42 -11.19
N ARG A 178 0.19 -12.26 -10.85
CA ARG A 178 -0.51 -13.09 -11.84
C ARG A 178 -1.60 -12.29 -12.54
N PRO A 179 -1.89 -12.60 -13.81
CA PRO A 179 -2.84 -11.82 -14.61
C PRO A 179 -4.30 -11.95 -14.13
N ARG A 180 -4.58 -12.90 -13.24
CA ARG A 180 -5.95 -13.21 -12.77
C ARG A 180 -6.03 -13.32 -11.26
N LYS A 181 -7.12 -12.76 -10.68
CA LYS A 181 -7.37 -12.77 -9.23
C LYS A 181 -7.33 -14.18 -8.63
N GLN A 182 -7.95 -15.17 -9.28
CA GLN A 182 -8.00 -16.55 -8.79
C GLN A 182 -6.62 -17.19 -8.71
N MET A 183 -5.76 -16.93 -9.68
CA MET A 183 -4.38 -17.43 -9.69
C MET A 183 -3.57 -16.81 -8.53
N ASN A 184 -3.74 -15.52 -8.26
CA ASN A 184 -3.09 -14.85 -7.14
C ASN A 184 -3.57 -15.39 -5.79
N ILE A 185 -4.87 -15.60 -5.61
CA ILE A 185 -5.41 -16.17 -4.37
C ILE A 185 -4.94 -17.61 -4.18
N HIS A 186 -4.98 -18.46 -5.21
CA HIS A 186 -4.44 -19.82 -5.13
C HIS A 186 -2.96 -19.79 -4.73
N ARG A 187 -2.14 -18.95 -5.36
CA ARG A 187 -0.73 -18.77 -5.00
C ARG A 187 -0.55 -18.33 -3.55
N ALA A 188 -1.36 -17.40 -3.07
CA ALA A 188 -1.32 -16.97 -1.68
C ALA A 188 -1.65 -18.13 -0.71
N ILE A 189 -2.69 -18.91 -1.02
CA ILE A 189 -3.07 -20.09 -0.23
C ILE A 189 -1.92 -21.12 -0.22
N THR A 190 -1.36 -21.47 -1.37
CA THR A 190 -0.29 -22.46 -1.45
C THR A 190 1.00 -21.98 -0.80
N ALA A 191 1.35 -20.70 -0.92
CA ALA A 191 2.48 -20.11 -0.20
C ALA A 191 2.32 -20.26 1.31
N ALA A 192 1.10 -20.01 1.83
CA ALA A 192 0.80 -20.21 3.23
C ALA A 192 0.86 -21.70 3.62
N LEU A 193 0.19 -22.57 2.89
CA LEU A 193 0.14 -24.00 3.22
C LEU A 193 1.52 -24.68 3.15
N ARG A 194 2.47 -24.12 2.39
CA ARG A 194 3.88 -24.57 2.38
C ARG A 194 4.70 -24.01 3.54
N HIS A 195 4.17 -23.02 4.27
CA HIS A 195 4.89 -22.45 5.40
C HIS A 195 4.88 -23.39 6.61
N ARG A 196 6.07 -23.66 7.17
CA ARG A 196 6.26 -24.67 8.24
C ARG A 196 5.47 -24.42 9.52
N GLU A 197 5.13 -23.17 9.81
CA GLU A 197 4.42 -22.76 11.02
C GLU A 197 2.90 -22.75 10.87
N ILE A 198 2.37 -23.02 9.70
CA ILE A 198 0.93 -23.18 9.46
C ILE A 198 0.47 -24.53 9.97
N ALA A 199 -0.71 -24.54 10.62
CA ALA A 199 -1.37 -25.77 11.05
C ALA A 199 -1.74 -26.66 9.84
N GLU A 200 -1.96 -27.95 10.12
CA GLU A 200 -2.44 -28.91 9.10
C GLU A 200 -3.84 -28.53 8.61
N GLU A 201 -4.69 -28.09 9.53
CA GLU A 201 -6.04 -27.60 9.22
C GLU A 201 -6.03 -26.07 9.23
N VAL A 202 -6.58 -25.46 8.16
CA VAL A 202 -6.73 -24.01 8.06
C VAL A 202 -8.17 -23.65 7.68
N ILE A 203 -8.63 -22.50 8.17
CA ILE A 203 -9.85 -21.89 7.69
C ILE A 203 -9.47 -20.76 6.74
N PHE A 204 -9.76 -20.92 5.46
CA PHE A 204 -9.72 -19.83 4.51
C PHE A 204 -10.80 -18.82 4.84
N TRP A 205 -10.42 -17.55 4.96
CA TRP A 205 -11.32 -16.44 5.31
C TRP A 205 -11.10 -15.27 4.36
N ALA A 206 -12.15 -14.76 3.73
CA ALA A 206 -12.06 -13.56 2.92
C ALA A 206 -12.17 -12.31 3.82
N ASP A 207 -11.39 -11.27 3.51
CA ASP A 207 -11.32 -10.02 4.27
C ASP A 207 -12.65 -9.25 4.35
N ASP A 208 -13.55 -9.47 3.38
CA ASP A 208 -14.89 -8.88 3.30
C ASP A 208 -15.99 -9.73 3.99
N ASN A 209 -15.61 -10.70 4.81
CA ASN A 209 -16.54 -11.54 5.57
C ASN A 209 -16.48 -11.27 7.06
N VAL A 210 -17.62 -11.11 7.69
CA VAL A 210 -17.76 -10.96 9.14
C VAL A 210 -18.62 -12.09 9.74
N LEU A 211 -18.21 -12.56 10.92
CA LEU A 211 -18.92 -13.54 11.73
C LEU A 211 -19.85 -12.81 12.71
N LEU A 212 -21.15 -13.00 12.54
CA LEU A 212 -22.15 -12.25 13.29
C LEU A 212 -22.53 -12.86 14.65
N SER A 213 -22.24 -14.14 14.86
CA SER A 213 -22.59 -14.90 16.07
C SER A 213 -21.47 -15.84 16.47
N PRO A 214 -21.37 -16.23 17.75
CA PRO A 214 -20.36 -17.18 18.23
C PRO A 214 -20.39 -18.50 17.46
N LEU A 215 -19.20 -19.01 17.11
CA LEU A 215 -18.99 -20.25 16.38
C LEU A 215 -17.68 -20.92 16.79
N ASP A 216 -17.70 -22.23 17.02
CA ASP A 216 -16.48 -23.02 17.12
C ASP A 216 -15.96 -23.39 15.72
N VAL A 217 -14.65 -23.38 15.53
CA VAL A 217 -14.02 -23.74 14.23
C VAL A 217 -14.46 -25.13 13.73
N ARG A 218 -14.78 -26.06 14.63
CA ARG A 218 -15.21 -27.43 14.30
C ARG A 218 -16.65 -27.50 13.78
N GLU A 219 -17.42 -26.46 14.03
CA GLU A 219 -18.86 -26.38 13.65
C GLU A 219 -19.07 -25.54 12.39
N LEU A 220 -17.98 -25.14 11.73
CA LEU A 220 -18.03 -24.29 10.54
C LEU A 220 -18.86 -24.95 9.42
N PRO A 221 -20.02 -24.37 9.04
CA PRO A 221 -20.87 -24.97 8.03
C PRO A 221 -20.32 -24.76 6.62
N VAL A 222 -20.42 -25.76 5.77
CA VAL A 222 -20.12 -25.62 4.34
C VAL A 222 -21.37 -25.11 3.61
N ALA A 223 -21.26 -23.90 3.06
CA ALA A 223 -22.35 -23.28 2.31
C ALA A 223 -22.26 -23.59 0.81
N ALA A 224 -23.39 -23.90 0.20
CA ALA A 224 -23.51 -24.06 -1.24
C ALA A 224 -24.48 -23.03 -1.82
N ARG A 225 -24.21 -22.61 -3.06
CA ARG A 225 -25.13 -21.80 -3.86
C ARG A 225 -26.12 -22.71 -4.58
N THR A 226 -27.27 -22.13 -4.97
CA THR A 226 -28.29 -22.86 -5.73
C THR A 226 -27.99 -22.94 -7.23
N ASP A 227 -27.17 -21.99 -7.74
CA ASP A 227 -26.69 -21.93 -9.11
C ASP A 227 -25.48 -22.85 -9.29
N GLY A 228 -25.55 -23.82 -10.17
CA GLY A 228 -24.44 -24.73 -10.48
C GLY A 228 -23.30 -24.04 -11.26
N LEU A 229 -22.07 -24.55 -11.13
CA LEU A 229 -20.88 -23.98 -11.81
C LEU A 229 -21.03 -23.91 -13.33
N LEU A 230 -21.68 -24.89 -13.94
CA LEU A 230 -21.85 -24.98 -15.39
C LEU A 230 -22.98 -24.09 -15.94
N GLY A 231 -23.82 -23.51 -15.08
CA GLY A 231 -24.87 -22.57 -15.47
C GLY A 231 -24.35 -21.19 -15.90
N PHE A 232 -23.06 -20.91 -15.71
CA PHE A 232 -22.48 -19.63 -16.05
C PHE A 232 -21.94 -19.57 -17.49
N PRO A 233 -21.99 -18.38 -18.16
CA PRO A 233 -21.46 -18.22 -19.51
C PRO A 233 -19.93 -18.39 -19.53
N GLY A 234 -19.40 -19.05 -20.58
CA GLY A 234 -17.97 -19.32 -20.77
C GLY A 234 -17.32 -18.53 -21.92
N GLY A 235 -18.10 -17.79 -22.71
CA GLY A 235 -17.57 -17.01 -23.84
C GLY A 235 -16.68 -15.85 -23.42
N ASP A 236 -15.92 -15.29 -24.37
CA ASP A 236 -14.95 -14.21 -24.08
C ASP A 236 -15.63 -12.92 -23.60
N ASP A 237 -16.86 -12.67 -24.00
CA ASP A 237 -17.67 -11.54 -23.53
C ASP A 237 -18.19 -11.71 -22.09
N ALA A 238 -18.08 -12.93 -21.53
CA ALA A 238 -18.51 -13.18 -20.17
C ALA A 238 -17.55 -12.56 -19.15
N ARG A 239 -18.10 -12.16 -18.00
CA ARG A 239 -17.28 -11.70 -16.87
C ARG A 239 -16.24 -12.77 -16.52
N VAL A 240 -15.02 -12.34 -16.22
CA VAL A 240 -13.91 -13.26 -15.85
C VAL A 240 -14.32 -14.22 -14.74
N TRP A 241 -15.07 -13.73 -13.74
CA TRP A 241 -15.59 -14.56 -12.65
C TRP A 241 -16.52 -15.68 -13.14
N HIS A 242 -17.43 -15.41 -14.08
CA HIS A 242 -18.32 -16.42 -14.67
C HIS A 242 -17.54 -17.48 -15.44
N ARG A 243 -16.50 -17.05 -16.17
CA ARG A 243 -15.60 -17.97 -16.89
C ARG A 243 -14.83 -18.87 -15.92
N SER A 244 -14.37 -18.34 -14.78
CA SER A 244 -13.70 -19.14 -13.74
C SER A 244 -14.63 -20.19 -13.13
N LEU A 245 -15.89 -19.83 -12.84
CA LEU A 245 -16.92 -20.77 -12.36
C LEU A 245 -17.12 -21.90 -13.38
N ARG A 246 -17.33 -21.55 -14.65
CA ARG A 246 -17.54 -22.52 -15.71
C ARG A 246 -16.32 -23.40 -15.96
N GLN A 247 -15.12 -22.82 -16.07
CA GLN A 247 -13.85 -23.56 -16.21
C GLN A 247 -13.68 -24.58 -15.07
N THR A 248 -13.99 -24.19 -13.84
CA THR A 248 -13.95 -25.09 -12.69
C THR A 248 -14.95 -26.26 -12.84
N GLY A 249 -16.18 -25.96 -13.23
CA GLY A 249 -17.21 -26.97 -13.45
C GLY A 249 -16.86 -27.95 -14.57
N GLU A 250 -16.28 -27.48 -15.66
CA GLU A 250 -15.84 -28.31 -16.79
C GLU A 250 -14.66 -29.22 -16.39
N ALA A 251 -13.68 -28.69 -15.66
CA ALA A 251 -12.54 -29.49 -15.17
C ALA A 251 -12.96 -30.59 -14.19
N LEU A 252 -13.90 -30.29 -13.28
CA LEU A 252 -14.48 -31.29 -12.38
C LEU A 252 -15.25 -32.36 -13.14
N ARG A 253 -16.09 -31.97 -14.08
CA ARG A 253 -16.88 -32.91 -14.90
C ARG A 253 -15.98 -33.81 -15.74
N ALA A 254 -14.88 -33.30 -16.29
CA ALA A 254 -13.90 -34.08 -17.05
C ALA A 254 -13.28 -35.23 -16.22
N LYS A 255 -13.28 -35.07 -14.89
CA LYS A 255 -12.83 -36.11 -13.94
C LYS A 255 -14.01 -36.95 -13.37
N GLY A 256 -15.23 -36.77 -13.85
CA GLY A 256 -16.41 -37.46 -13.34
C GLY A 256 -16.89 -36.98 -11.97
N LEU A 257 -16.46 -35.80 -11.53
CA LEU A 257 -16.77 -35.23 -10.22
C LEU A 257 -18.02 -34.33 -10.25
N PRO A 258 -18.68 -34.11 -9.11
CA PRO A 258 -19.73 -33.12 -8.99
C PRO A 258 -19.25 -31.72 -9.37
N ALA A 259 -20.19 -30.84 -9.78
CA ALA A 259 -19.91 -29.44 -10.11
C ALA A 259 -20.80 -28.50 -9.29
N VAL A 260 -20.84 -28.73 -7.98
CA VAL A 260 -21.56 -27.90 -7.02
C VAL A 260 -20.84 -26.57 -6.84
N ASN A 261 -21.58 -25.48 -6.77
CA ASN A 261 -21.03 -24.15 -6.56
C ASN A 261 -20.91 -23.86 -5.06
N TYR A 262 -19.68 -23.92 -4.54
CA TYR A 262 -19.34 -23.57 -3.16
C TYR A 262 -18.81 -22.16 -3.00
N GLU A 263 -18.86 -21.33 -4.03
CA GLU A 263 -18.41 -19.92 -3.97
C GLU A 263 -19.44 -19.03 -3.26
N ALA A 264 -19.80 -19.46 -2.07
CA ALA A 264 -20.69 -18.73 -1.18
C ALA A 264 -20.03 -17.53 -0.48
N HIS A 265 -18.71 -17.38 -0.67
CA HIS A 265 -17.88 -16.41 0.07
C HIS A 265 -18.13 -16.51 1.58
N THR A 266 -18.18 -17.73 2.10
CA THR A 266 -18.14 -18.04 3.53
C THR A 266 -16.80 -18.68 3.86
N PRO A 267 -16.35 -18.64 5.11
CA PRO A 267 -15.13 -19.34 5.51
C PRO A 267 -15.23 -20.84 5.22
N VAL A 268 -14.10 -21.46 4.88
CA VAL A 268 -14.03 -22.89 4.51
C VAL A 268 -12.77 -23.53 5.09
N HIS A 269 -12.91 -24.77 5.58
CA HIS A 269 -11.79 -25.59 5.99
C HIS A 269 -10.99 -26.13 4.80
N PHE A 270 -9.67 -26.00 4.87
CA PHE A 270 -8.74 -26.72 4.00
C PHE A 270 -7.79 -27.56 4.88
N ASN A 271 -7.61 -28.82 4.49
CA ASN A 271 -6.49 -29.59 4.94
C ASN A 271 -5.29 -29.29 4.07
N ARG A 272 -4.15 -29.04 4.69
CA ARG A 272 -2.89 -28.62 4.04
C ARG A 272 -2.45 -29.57 2.94
N GLU A 273 -2.32 -30.87 3.25
CA GLU A 273 -1.84 -31.87 2.31
C GLU A 273 -2.81 -32.07 1.15
N LYS A 274 -4.11 -32.16 1.47
CA LYS A 274 -5.16 -32.30 0.45
C LYS A 274 -5.18 -31.13 -0.52
N TYR A 275 -5.08 -29.88 0.00
CA TYR A 275 -5.12 -28.72 -0.87
C TYR A 275 -3.88 -28.66 -1.80
N LEU A 276 -2.68 -28.92 -1.26
CA LEU A 276 -1.46 -28.94 -2.06
C LEU A 276 -1.45 -30.08 -3.09
N ALA A 277 -2.08 -31.21 -2.81
CA ALA A 277 -2.19 -32.31 -3.76
C ALA A 277 -3.02 -31.97 -5.00
N LEU A 278 -3.91 -30.98 -4.93
CA LEU A 278 -4.69 -30.54 -6.10
C LEU A 278 -3.81 -29.97 -7.24
N GLU A 279 -2.61 -29.47 -6.93
CA GLU A 279 -1.69 -28.95 -7.96
C GLU A 279 -1.16 -30.07 -8.88
N ASN A 280 -1.23 -31.35 -8.46
CA ASN A 280 -0.91 -32.50 -9.29
C ASN A 280 -2.09 -32.90 -10.21
N GLU A 281 -3.28 -32.43 -9.88
CA GLU A 281 -4.52 -32.83 -10.56
C GLU A 281 -5.04 -31.76 -11.52
N PHE A 282 -4.71 -30.49 -11.25
CA PHE A 282 -5.24 -29.34 -11.99
C PHE A 282 -4.11 -28.32 -12.25
N ASP A 283 -4.08 -27.81 -13.48
CA ASP A 283 -3.16 -26.73 -13.85
C ASP A 283 -3.77 -25.35 -13.45
N PHE A 284 -3.45 -24.89 -12.26
CA PHE A 284 -3.95 -23.62 -11.72
C PHE A 284 -3.46 -22.37 -12.47
N GLU A 285 -2.46 -22.51 -13.33
CA GLU A 285 -1.97 -21.39 -14.17
C GLU A 285 -2.71 -21.34 -15.53
N SER A 286 -3.62 -22.28 -15.80
CA SER A 286 -4.36 -22.33 -17.06
C SER A 286 -5.57 -21.41 -17.10
N GLY A 287 -5.91 -20.90 -18.28
CA GLY A 287 -7.14 -20.18 -18.59
C GLY A 287 -7.32 -18.90 -17.77
N VAL A 288 -8.48 -18.79 -17.09
CA VAL A 288 -8.81 -17.64 -16.24
C VAL A 288 -8.64 -17.93 -14.74
N GLY A 289 -8.14 -19.10 -14.39
CA GLY A 289 -7.97 -19.58 -13.03
C GLY A 289 -9.21 -20.23 -12.46
N PHE A 290 -9.01 -21.15 -11.52
CA PHE A 290 -10.08 -21.94 -10.90
C PHE A 290 -10.70 -21.27 -9.69
N CYS A 291 -11.97 -21.55 -9.44
CA CYS A 291 -12.65 -21.30 -8.18
C CYS A 291 -12.20 -22.36 -7.16
N TYR A 292 -11.16 -22.06 -6.43
CA TYR A 292 -10.39 -22.98 -5.59
C TYR A 292 -11.22 -23.61 -4.46
N ILE A 293 -12.22 -22.92 -3.90
CA ILE A 293 -13.14 -23.48 -2.88
C ILE A 293 -13.98 -24.59 -3.52
N SER A 294 -14.64 -24.27 -4.63
CA SER A 294 -15.48 -25.25 -5.33
C SER A 294 -14.67 -26.42 -5.86
N LEU A 295 -13.45 -26.17 -6.34
CA LEU A 295 -12.56 -27.22 -6.80
C LEU A 295 -12.23 -28.20 -5.67
N TYR A 296 -11.76 -27.67 -4.52
CA TYR A 296 -11.38 -28.47 -3.36
C TYR A 296 -12.55 -29.29 -2.80
N LEU A 297 -13.70 -28.63 -2.55
CA LEU A 297 -14.84 -29.29 -1.93
C LEU A 297 -15.52 -30.34 -2.82
N ASN A 298 -15.58 -30.13 -4.14
CA ASN A 298 -16.09 -31.16 -5.04
C ASN A 298 -15.11 -32.33 -5.22
N TYR A 299 -13.79 -32.06 -5.18
CA TYR A 299 -12.78 -33.09 -5.36
C TYR A 299 -12.74 -34.07 -4.17
N TYR A 300 -12.78 -33.55 -2.93
CA TYR A 300 -12.72 -34.38 -1.73
C TYR A 300 -14.09 -34.79 -1.17
N GLY A 301 -15.16 -34.21 -1.70
CA GLY A 301 -16.50 -34.44 -1.23
C GLY A 301 -16.86 -33.66 0.04
N VAL A 302 -18.14 -33.46 0.27
CA VAL A 302 -18.70 -32.78 1.44
C VAL A 302 -19.88 -33.60 1.95
N GLU A 303 -19.86 -33.97 3.23
CA GLU A 303 -20.93 -34.78 3.82
C GLU A 303 -22.25 -34.01 3.95
N LYS A 304 -22.17 -32.73 4.36
CA LYS A 304 -23.33 -31.91 4.63
C LYS A 304 -23.12 -30.47 4.16
N THR A 305 -24.11 -29.96 3.46
CA THR A 305 -24.13 -28.56 3.00
C THR A 305 -25.36 -27.83 3.51
N VAL A 306 -25.24 -26.51 3.63
CA VAL A 306 -26.35 -25.60 3.90
C VAL A 306 -26.50 -24.61 2.75
N ALA A 307 -27.72 -24.17 2.47
CA ALA A 307 -27.91 -23.15 1.45
C ALA A 307 -27.31 -21.81 1.93
N MET A 308 -26.50 -21.15 1.10
CA MET A 308 -25.86 -19.88 1.43
C MET A 308 -26.85 -18.86 2.02
N ARG A 309 -28.03 -18.72 1.42
CA ARG A 309 -29.07 -17.76 1.85
C ARG A 309 -29.57 -17.99 3.27
N GLN A 310 -29.44 -19.19 3.81
CA GLN A 310 -29.85 -19.49 5.20
C GLN A 310 -28.88 -18.88 6.21
N ILE A 311 -27.59 -18.89 5.92
CA ILE A 311 -26.56 -18.54 6.89
C ILE A 311 -25.84 -17.23 6.60
N LYS A 312 -25.97 -16.66 5.39
CA LYS A 312 -25.25 -15.44 4.98
C LYS A 312 -26.21 -14.37 4.49
N ALA A 313 -25.96 -13.14 4.94
CA ALA A 313 -26.46 -11.90 4.31
C ALA A 313 -25.39 -11.29 3.42
N THR A 314 -25.79 -10.65 2.33
CA THR A 314 -24.86 -10.00 1.40
C THR A 314 -25.33 -8.56 1.13
N ALA A 315 -24.41 -7.59 1.29
CA ALA A 315 -24.61 -6.19 0.96
C ALA A 315 -23.78 -5.84 -0.30
N GLU A 316 -24.45 -5.75 -1.45
CA GLU A 316 -23.80 -5.48 -2.75
C GLU A 316 -24.36 -4.25 -3.47
N GLY A 317 -25.42 -3.64 -2.93
CA GLY A 317 -26.14 -2.52 -3.51
C GLY A 317 -25.87 -1.19 -2.83
N LYS A 318 -26.51 -0.13 -3.35
CA LYS A 318 -26.43 1.22 -2.79
C LYS A 318 -27.26 1.43 -1.52
N THR A 319 -28.14 0.48 -1.19
CA THR A 319 -28.98 0.50 0.00
C THR A 319 -28.79 -0.81 0.76
N PHE A 320 -28.65 -0.73 2.05
CA PHE A 320 -28.53 -1.88 2.94
C PHE A 320 -29.57 -1.81 4.05
N ASP A 321 -30.29 -2.90 4.23
CA ASP A 321 -31.24 -3.05 5.35
C ASP A 321 -30.58 -3.88 6.46
N PRO A 322 -30.27 -3.28 7.64
CA PRO A 322 -29.70 -4.02 8.76
C PRO A 322 -30.53 -5.21 9.24
N ALA A 323 -31.85 -5.23 8.97
CA ALA A 323 -32.73 -6.36 9.31
C ALA A 323 -32.33 -7.64 8.55
N ALA A 324 -31.68 -7.52 7.39
CA ALA A 324 -31.18 -8.68 6.62
C ALA A 324 -30.12 -9.50 7.38
N LEU A 325 -29.47 -8.93 8.39
CA LEU A 325 -28.48 -9.63 9.24
C LEU A 325 -29.12 -10.49 10.34
N LYS A 326 -30.44 -10.35 10.56
CA LYS A 326 -31.12 -11.08 11.64
C LYS A 326 -31.11 -12.59 11.36
N GLY A 327 -30.59 -13.36 12.33
CA GLY A 327 -30.53 -14.82 12.24
C GLY A 327 -29.47 -15.35 11.25
N LYS A 328 -28.61 -14.49 10.72
CA LYS A 328 -27.49 -14.91 9.87
C LYS A 328 -26.23 -15.14 10.70
N LEU A 329 -25.44 -16.12 10.27
CA LEU A 329 -24.16 -16.46 10.87
C LEU A 329 -23.04 -15.57 10.29
N PHE A 330 -23.12 -15.27 8.99
CA PHE A 330 -22.16 -14.46 8.28
C PHE A 330 -22.80 -13.26 7.58
N ALA A 331 -22.00 -12.22 7.40
CA ALA A 331 -22.28 -11.18 6.43
C ALA A 331 -21.06 -11.00 5.51
N GLY A 332 -21.35 -10.70 4.23
CA GLY A 332 -20.34 -10.29 3.26
C GLY A 332 -20.79 -9.04 2.54
N TYR A 333 -19.84 -8.27 2.03
CA TYR A 333 -20.12 -7.01 1.35
C TYR A 333 -19.06 -6.73 0.28
N ASN A 334 -19.40 -5.89 -0.66
CA ASN A 334 -18.45 -5.26 -1.58
C ASN A 334 -18.30 -3.77 -1.24
N ASP A 335 -17.45 -3.05 -1.99
CA ASP A 335 -17.22 -1.61 -1.79
C ASP A 335 -18.53 -0.80 -1.77
N ALA A 336 -19.47 -1.11 -2.67
CA ALA A 336 -20.75 -0.40 -2.73
C ALA A 336 -21.64 -0.71 -1.53
N GLY A 337 -21.67 -1.98 -1.10
CA GLY A 337 -22.41 -2.42 0.08
C GLY A 337 -21.86 -1.83 1.36
N LEU A 338 -20.53 -1.72 1.48
CA LEU A 338 -19.91 -1.07 2.63
C LEU A 338 -20.36 0.39 2.77
N GLY A 339 -20.39 1.14 1.66
CA GLY A 339 -20.86 2.54 1.62
C GLY A 339 -22.36 2.72 1.86
N SER A 340 -23.17 1.67 1.77
CA SER A 340 -24.64 1.75 1.88
C SER A 340 -25.21 1.71 3.31
N GLY A 341 -24.41 1.99 4.33
CA GLY A 341 -24.79 1.88 5.75
C GLY A 341 -24.32 0.59 6.43
N MET A 342 -23.73 -0.36 5.69
CA MET A 342 -23.13 -1.56 6.28
C MET A 342 -21.96 -1.21 7.21
N ALA A 343 -21.14 -0.24 6.83
CA ALA A 343 -20.04 0.22 7.68
C ALA A 343 -20.51 0.74 9.04
N GLU A 344 -21.61 1.49 9.07
CA GLU A 344 -22.20 1.99 10.32
C GLU A 344 -22.72 0.85 11.19
N GLU A 345 -23.43 -0.10 10.59
CA GLU A 345 -23.91 -1.28 11.31
C GLU A 345 -22.77 -2.13 11.85
N LEU A 346 -21.68 -2.29 11.10
CA LEU A 346 -20.48 -3.00 11.57
C LEU A 346 -19.79 -2.25 12.72
N ARG A 347 -19.69 -0.92 12.69
CA ARG A 347 -19.19 -0.13 13.83
C ARG A 347 -20.06 -0.33 15.06
N ARG A 348 -21.37 -0.33 14.90
CA ARG A 348 -22.33 -0.55 15.98
C ARG A 348 -22.20 -1.95 16.60
N ARG A 349 -22.00 -2.97 15.76
CA ARG A 349 -21.86 -4.38 16.22
C ARG A 349 -20.49 -4.69 16.78
N PHE A 350 -19.44 -4.13 16.19
CA PHE A 350 -18.05 -4.37 16.53
C PHE A 350 -17.33 -3.05 16.89
N PRO A 351 -17.76 -2.35 17.95
CA PRO A 351 -17.18 -1.05 18.32
C PRO A 351 -15.77 -1.21 18.89
N GLU A 352 -15.51 -2.32 19.53
CA GLU A 352 -14.23 -2.57 20.22
C GLU A 352 -13.16 -2.96 19.21
N ARG A 353 -11.96 -2.44 19.42
CA ARG A 353 -10.79 -2.79 18.62
C ARG A 353 -10.38 -4.22 18.90
N SER A 354 -9.95 -4.92 17.86
CA SER A 354 -9.29 -6.21 18.00
C SER A 354 -7.83 -6.01 18.46
N ARG A 355 -7.25 -7.02 19.08
CA ARG A 355 -5.82 -7.07 19.41
C ARG A 355 -4.92 -6.98 18.19
N TYR A 356 -5.47 -7.25 17.00
CA TYR A 356 -4.75 -7.20 15.74
C TYR A 356 -4.65 -5.78 15.16
N GLU A 357 -5.40 -4.83 15.65
CA GLU A 357 -5.32 -3.43 15.24
C GLU A 357 -4.21 -2.75 16.02
N THR A 358 -3.27 -2.10 15.32
CA THR A 358 -2.21 -1.32 15.94
C THR A 358 -2.81 -0.29 16.90
N ALA A 359 -2.25 -0.19 18.10
CA ALA A 359 -2.69 0.83 19.06
C ALA A 359 -2.64 2.22 18.42
N PRO A 360 -3.61 3.12 18.70
CA PRO A 360 -3.54 4.48 18.23
C PRO A 360 -2.20 5.07 18.64
N SER A 361 -1.55 5.78 17.73
CA SER A 361 -0.40 6.59 18.10
C SER A 361 -0.84 7.54 19.24
N SER A 362 -0.15 7.49 20.37
CA SER A 362 -0.31 8.49 21.42
C SER A 362 0.32 9.83 21.06
N VAL A 363 0.96 9.92 19.90
CA VAL A 363 1.63 11.13 19.42
C VAL A 363 0.58 12.15 18.99
N GLU A 364 0.50 13.23 19.72
CA GLU A 364 -0.23 14.41 19.33
C GLU A 364 0.72 15.29 18.50
N TYR A 365 0.47 15.37 17.19
CA TYR A 365 1.32 16.14 16.29
C TYR A 365 1.08 17.66 16.41
N TYR A 366 -0.11 18.06 16.88
CA TYR A 366 -0.52 19.46 16.99
C TYR A 366 -1.09 19.79 18.38
N PRO A 367 -0.30 19.60 19.45
CA PRO A 367 -0.72 19.93 20.82
C PRO A 367 -1.00 21.44 20.99
N VAL A 368 -0.32 22.25 20.17
CA VAL A 368 -0.56 23.68 19.99
C VAL A 368 -0.91 23.95 18.52
N PRO A 369 -1.51 25.11 18.20
CA PRO A 369 -1.76 25.46 16.80
C PRO A 369 -0.49 25.33 15.95
N PRO A 370 -0.52 24.60 14.81
CA PRO A 370 0.66 24.38 14.01
C PRO A 370 1.23 25.70 13.47
N LYS A 371 2.55 25.85 13.54
CA LYS A 371 3.26 26.89 12.79
C LYS A 371 3.35 26.44 11.34
N LEU A 372 2.67 27.18 10.45
CA LEU A 372 2.66 26.88 9.02
C LEU A 372 3.84 27.54 8.30
N GLY A 373 4.31 26.86 7.26
CA GLY A 373 5.17 27.42 6.23
C GLY A 373 4.81 26.86 4.87
N ALA A 374 5.21 27.54 3.81
CA ALA A 374 4.98 27.07 2.45
C ALA A 374 6.29 26.83 1.71
N VAL A 375 6.31 25.82 0.83
CA VAL A 375 7.35 25.62 -0.17
C VAL A 375 6.74 25.71 -1.56
N ILE A 376 7.31 26.56 -2.41
CA ILE A 376 6.93 26.74 -3.81
C ILE A 376 8.01 26.13 -4.67
N GLY A 377 7.63 25.12 -5.46
CA GLY A 377 8.53 24.51 -6.45
C GLY A 377 8.39 25.17 -7.81
N THR A 378 9.51 25.55 -8.44
CA THR A 378 9.51 26.18 -9.76
C THR A 378 10.65 25.71 -10.67
N PHE A 379 10.52 25.98 -11.95
CA PHE A 379 11.58 25.90 -12.95
C PHE A 379 11.34 27.02 -13.99
N GLY A 380 12.04 28.17 -13.80
CA GLY A 380 12.01 29.27 -14.72
C GLY A 380 10.61 29.86 -15.00
N THR A 381 9.84 30.18 -13.97
CA THR A 381 8.50 30.78 -14.14
C THR A 381 8.24 31.88 -13.11
N PRO A 382 9.01 32.99 -13.16
CA PRO A 382 8.96 34.07 -12.17
C PRO A 382 7.56 34.69 -12.01
N PHE A 383 6.82 34.84 -13.09
CA PHE A 383 5.46 35.38 -13.07
C PHE A 383 4.52 34.59 -12.12
N TYR A 384 4.50 33.28 -12.22
CA TYR A 384 3.64 32.45 -11.36
C TYR A 384 4.10 32.43 -9.90
N VAL A 385 5.43 32.47 -9.67
CA VAL A 385 6.00 32.57 -8.33
C VAL A 385 5.62 33.90 -7.67
N GLU A 386 5.68 35.00 -8.42
CA GLU A 386 5.28 36.32 -7.91
C GLU A 386 3.79 36.36 -7.53
N LEU A 387 2.92 35.77 -8.36
CA LEU A 387 1.48 35.63 -8.05
C LEU A 387 1.25 34.88 -6.73
N GLN A 388 1.94 33.75 -6.55
CA GLN A 388 1.79 32.94 -5.34
C GLN A 388 2.29 33.68 -4.10
N LEU A 389 3.45 34.32 -4.18
CA LEU A 389 4.01 35.09 -3.06
C LEU A 389 3.10 36.27 -2.69
N ALA A 390 2.57 36.99 -3.67
CA ALA A 390 1.63 38.09 -3.45
C ALA A 390 0.31 37.60 -2.82
N ALA A 391 -0.22 36.48 -3.30
CA ALA A 391 -1.44 35.89 -2.75
C ALA A 391 -1.23 35.40 -1.30
N LEU A 392 -0.09 34.74 -1.01
CA LEU A 392 0.25 34.32 0.34
C LEU A 392 0.41 35.53 1.27
N ALA A 393 1.15 36.56 0.86
CA ALA A 393 1.33 37.78 1.65
C ALA A 393 0.00 38.46 1.97
N ARG A 394 -0.95 38.47 1.04
CA ARG A 394 -2.24 39.13 1.19
C ARG A 394 -3.23 38.40 2.10
N TRP A 395 -3.36 37.08 1.92
CA TRP A 395 -4.42 36.31 2.58
C TRP A 395 -3.93 35.29 3.60
N ASN A 396 -2.70 34.78 3.44
CA ASN A 396 -2.17 33.68 4.26
C ASN A 396 -0.71 33.94 4.64
N PRO A 397 -0.38 35.04 5.33
CA PRO A 397 1.00 35.36 5.65
C PRO A 397 1.65 34.26 6.49
N MET A 398 2.77 33.74 5.98
CA MET A 398 3.59 32.71 6.61
C MET A 398 5.00 32.73 6.01
N PRO A 399 6.01 32.10 6.65
CA PRO A 399 7.33 31.87 6.05
C PRO A 399 7.19 31.06 4.75
N VAL A 400 7.95 31.46 3.72
CA VAL A 400 7.94 30.80 2.40
C VAL A 400 9.36 30.50 1.95
N LEU A 401 9.58 29.29 1.47
CA LEU A 401 10.75 28.88 0.71
C LEU A 401 10.37 28.72 -0.77
N VAL A 402 11.09 29.36 -1.66
CA VAL A 402 11.00 29.10 -3.10
C VAL A 402 12.20 28.25 -3.51
N VAL A 403 11.93 27.10 -4.12
CA VAL A 403 12.96 26.18 -4.63
C VAL A 403 12.92 26.16 -6.15
N ASP A 404 14.00 26.60 -6.76
CA ASP A 404 14.17 26.53 -8.23
C ASP A 404 14.92 25.27 -8.63
N ASP A 405 14.31 24.45 -9.50
CA ASP A 405 14.90 23.19 -10.00
C ASP A 405 15.99 23.45 -11.08
N GLY A 406 16.86 24.41 -10.81
CA GLY A 406 18.04 24.67 -11.62
C GLY A 406 17.76 25.41 -12.93
N SER A 407 16.78 26.31 -12.96
CA SER A 407 16.53 27.16 -14.15
C SER A 407 17.55 28.25 -14.33
N GLY A 408 18.12 28.76 -13.24
CA GLY A 408 19.03 29.91 -13.26
C GLY A 408 18.33 31.22 -13.60
N ASP A 409 17.01 31.32 -13.47
CA ASP A 409 16.25 32.53 -13.79
C ASP A 409 16.63 33.69 -12.85
N PRO A 410 17.15 34.83 -13.38
CA PRO A 410 17.68 35.92 -12.56
C PRO A 410 16.60 36.73 -11.83
N ASP A 411 15.34 36.62 -12.23
CA ASP A 411 14.24 37.34 -11.60
C ASP A 411 13.75 36.67 -10.31
N LEU A 412 13.91 35.37 -10.17
CA LEU A 412 13.44 34.62 -9.01
C LEU A 412 14.00 35.15 -7.68
N PRO A 413 15.34 35.34 -7.52
CA PRO A 413 15.89 35.89 -6.27
C PRO A 413 15.33 37.27 -5.93
N ARG A 414 15.15 38.15 -6.93
CA ARG A 414 14.63 39.50 -6.77
C ARG A 414 13.15 39.48 -6.31
N ILE A 415 12.35 38.60 -6.92
CA ILE A 415 10.93 38.41 -6.54
C ILE A 415 10.85 37.85 -5.11
N CYS A 416 11.64 36.83 -4.77
CA CYS A 416 11.66 36.31 -3.40
C CYS A 416 12.02 37.39 -2.36
N ALA A 417 13.03 38.20 -2.62
CA ALA A 417 13.44 39.29 -1.74
C ALA A 417 12.31 40.34 -1.57
N LYS A 418 11.56 40.66 -2.63
CA LYS A 418 10.43 41.60 -2.60
C LYS A 418 9.33 41.18 -1.61
N TYR A 419 9.11 39.86 -1.46
CA TYR A 419 8.07 39.31 -0.58
C TYR A 419 8.61 38.69 0.71
N GLY A 420 9.92 38.83 1.00
CA GLY A 420 10.54 38.26 2.19
C GLY A 420 10.58 36.72 2.21
N ALA A 421 10.55 36.09 1.04
CA ALA A 421 10.67 34.65 0.90
C ALA A 421 12.15 34.23 0.81
N GLU A 422 12.49 33.08 1.40
CA GLU A 422 13.79 32.44 1.20
C GLU A 422 13.88 31.82 -0.20
N PHE A 423 15.06 31.86 -0.80
CA PHE A 423 15.30 31.31 -2.15
C PHE A 423 16.39 30.25 -2.12
N LEU A 424 16.09 29.08 -2.68
CA LEU A 424 17.02 27.95 -2.80
C LEU A 424 17.10 27.47 -4.26
N PRO A 425 18.13 27.86 -5.03
CA PRO A 425 18.37 27.30 -6.34
C PRO A 425 19.07 25.94 -6.23
N PHE A 426 18.62 24.94 -7.01
CA PHE A 426 19.42 23.73 -7.21
C PHE A 426 20.51 23.98 -8.25
N ALA A 427 21.67 23.36 -8.05
CA ALA A 427 22.82 23.51 -8.96
C ALA A 427 22.57 22.92 -10.36
N ARG A 428 21.62 21.98 -10.47
CA ARG A 428 21.22 21.33 -11.73
C ARG A 428 19.75 20.98 -11.70
N ARG A 429 19.16 20.86 -12.88
CA ARG A 429 17.80 20.40 -13.06
C ARG A 429 17.68 18.91 -12.71
N HIS A 430 16.69 18.53 -11.91
CA HIS A 430 16.34 17.14 -11.60
C HIS A 430 15.20 16.63 -12.48
N GLY A 431 14.42 17.53 -13.09
CA GLY A 431 13.30 17.20 -13.94
C GLY A 431 11.97 17.03 -13.21
N HIS A 432 10.89 16.83 -13.98
CA HIS A 432 9.53 16.94 -13.46
C HIS A 432 9.23 16.07 -12.24
N CYS A 433 9.56 14.79 -12.29
CA CYS A 433 9.24 13.88 -11.17
C CYS A 433 10.30 13.92 -10.05
N ALA A 434 11.59 13.82 -10.40
CA ALA A 434 12.65 13.86 -9.41
C ALA A 434 12.73 15.24 -8.73
N GLY A 435 12.61 16.32 -9.51
CA GLY A 435 12.61 17.68 -9.01
C GLY A 435 11.53 17.92 -7.97
N ASP A 436 10.34 17.39 -8.18
CA ASP A 436 9.23 17.54 -7.22
C ASP A 436 9.55 16.89 -5.86
N LEU A 437 10.13 15.66 -5.86
CA LEU A 437 10.56 15.01 -4.61
C LEU A 437 11.73 15.74 -3.94
N GLN A 438 12.67 16.28 -4.71
CA GLN A 438 13.76 17.08 -4.16
C GLN A 438 13.25 18.38 -3.53
N ILE A 439 12.21 18.99 -4.12
CA ILE A 439 11.52 20.17 -3.56
C ILE A 439 10.83 19.83 -2.25
N PHE A 440 10.11 18.69 -2.17
CA PHE A 440 9.53 18.23 -0.91
C PHE A 440 10.59 18.00 0.17
N ALA A 441 11.70 17.34 -0.16
CA ALA A 441 12.78 17.08 0.77
C ALA A 441 13.41 18.39 1.27
N ALA A 442 13.75 19.33 0.38
CA ALA A 442 14.30 20.63 0.73
C ALA A 442 13.32 21.46 1.60
N GLY A 443 12.03 21.44 1.25
CA GLY A 443 11.00 22.11 2.04
C GLY A 443 10.88 21.56 3.45
N LEU A 444 10.91 20.22 3.62
CA LEU A 444 10.86 19.59 4.95
C LEU A 444 12.10 19.88 5.79
N GLU A 445 13.31 19.86 5.21
CA GLU A 445 14.56 20.22 5.88
C GLU A 445 14.53 21.67 6.35
N TRP A 446 14.11 22.59 5.45
CA TRP A 446 13.95 24.01 5.76
C TRP A 446 12.90 24.24 6.84
N ALA A 447 11.76 23.58 6.74
CA ALA A 447 10.68 23.71 7.71
C ALA A 447 11.11 23.25 9.11
N ALA A 448 11.82 22.12 9.22
CA ALA A 448 12.37 21.62 10.47
C ALA A 448 13.35 22.62 11.10
N LYS A 449 14.27 23.19 10.30
CA LYS A 449 15.22 24.21 10.75
C LYS A 449 14.55 25.48 11.28
N ASN A 450 13.40 25.86 10.70
CA ASN A 450 12.65 27.07 11.05
C ASN A 450 11.54 26.86 12.09
N GLY A 451 11.46 25.64 12.69
CA GLY A 451 10.45 25.29 13.69
C GLY A 451 9.03 25.29 13.13
N ILE A 452 8.87 25.05 11.83
CA ILE A 452 7.58 24.89 11.17
C ILE A 452 7.11 23.46 11.43
N SER A 453 5.87 23.28 11.87
CA SER A 453 5.29 21.97 12.17
C SER A 453 4.39 21.43 11.07
N LEU A 454 3.87 22.31 10.20
CA LEU A 454 3.03 21.94 9.06
C LEU A 454 3.51 22.70 7.81
N LEU A 455 4.08 21.95 6.86
CA LEU A 455 4.56 22.48 5.59
C LEU A 455 3.51 22.29 4.51
N VAL A 456 3.19 23.34 3.75
CA VAL A 456 2.33 23.29 2.57
C VAL A 456 3.18 23.45 1.31
N LYS A 457 3.23 22.41 0.47
CA LYS A 457 3.86 22.48 -0.84
C LYS A 457 2.86 23.00 -1.87
N LEU A 458 3.27 23.98 -2.64
CA LEU A 458 2.51 24.53 -3.76
C LEU A 458 3.29 24.35 -5.06
N SER A 459 2.64 23.81 -6.08
CA SER A 459 3.20 23.81 -7.43
C SER A 459 3.08 25.19 -8.05
N ARG A 460 3.98 25.53 -8.96
CA ARG A 460 4.09 26.86 -9.61
C ARG A 460 2.79 27.48 -10.14
N ARG A 461 1.81 26.67 -10.52
CA ARG A 461 0.52 27.12 -11.07
C ARG A 461 -0.66 26.81 -10.18
N PHE A 462 -0.42 26.54 -8.90
CA PHE A 462 -1.48 26.39 -7.92
C PHE A 462 -1.60 27.69 -7.12
N LEU A 463 -2.67 28.44 -7.33
CA LEU A 463 -2.81 29.81 -6.83
C LEU A 463 -4.12 29.98 -6.05
N PRO A 464 -4.11 29.85 -4.72
CA PRO A 464 -5.27 30.18 -3.90
C PRO A 464 -5.35 31.69 -3.63
N LEU A 465 -6.41 32.32 -4.11
CA LEU A 465 -6.73 33.76 -3.98
C LEU A 465 -7.71 34.03 -2.84
N ARG A 466 -7.57 33.34 -1.74
CA ARG A 466 -8.46 33.42 -0.57
C ARG A 466 -7.72 33.03 0.71
N GLU A 467 -8.32 33.35 1.85
CA GLU A 467 -7.85 32.83 3.13
C GLU A 467 -8.18 31.35 3.26
N TRP A 468 -7.20 30.54 3.65
CA TRP A 468 -7.32 29.10 3.89
C TRP A 468 -6.50 28.62 5.10
N LYS A 469 -5.58 29.43 5.59
CA LYS A 469 -4.64 29.10 6.66
C LYS A 469 -5.36 28.71 7.96
N SER A 470 -6.35 29.48 8.37
CA SER A 470 -7.11 29.20 9.59
C SER A 470 -7.89 27.89 9.51
N GLY A 471 -8.50 27.62 8.35
CA GLY A 471 -9.19 26.36 8.09
C GLY A 471 -8.24 25.15 8.15
N LEU A 472 -7.02 25.28 7.58
CA LEU A 472 -6.02 24.22 7.65
C LEU A 472 -5.52 23.99 9.08
N VAL A 473 -5.29 25.05 9.85
CA VAL A 473 -4.94 24.94 11.28
C VAL A 473 -6.02 24.20 12.07
N ALA A 474 -7.27 24.54 11.86
CA ALA A 474 -8.40 23.88 12.50
C ALA A 474 -8.45 22.40 12.12
N LEU A 475 -8.35 22.10 10.82
CA LEU A 475 -8.33 20.72 10.31
C LEU A 475 -7.18 19.89 10.91
N ALA A 476 -5.97 20.47 10.96
CA ALA A 476 -4.81 19.77 11.48
C ALA A 476 -5.00 19.38 12.96
N ARG A 477 -5.51 20.29 13.76
CA ARG A 477 -5.79 20.04 15.18
C ARG A 477 -6.93 19.03 15.39
N GLU A 478 -7.97 19.13 14.59
CA GLU A 478 -9.13 18.24 14.69
C GLU A 478 -8.77 16.82 14.25
N SER A 479 -8.10 16.66 13.11
CA SER A 479 -7.78 15.35 12.54
C SER A 479 -6.50 14.73 13.10
N ASN A 480 -5.56 15.52 13.63
CA ASN A 480 -4.19 15.12 13.95
C ASN A 480 -3.48 14.43 12.78
N ALA A 481 -3.86 14.75 11.56
CA ALA A 481 -3.37 14.09 10.35
C ALA A 481 -1.92 14.46 10.04
N VAL A 482 -1.17 13.52 9.48
CA VAL A 482 0.23 13.75 9.07
C VAL A 482 0.36 14.16 7.61
N THR A 483 -0.71 14.01 6.82
CA THR A 483 -0.75 14.33 5.38
C THR A 483 -2.08 14.95 5.02
N PHE A 484 -2.03 16.02 4.24
CA PHE A 484 -3.19 16.75 3.71
C PHE A 484 -3.05 16.85 2.20
N SER A 485 -4.06 16.43 1.46
CA SER A 485 -4.06 16.50 0.00
C SER A 485 -5.48 16.51 -0.54
N SER A 486 -5.66 17.03 -1.74
CA SER A 486 -6.89 16.81 -2.47
C SER A 486 -6.88 15.43 -3.13
N TRP A 487 -8.07 14.85 -3.29
CA TRP A 487 -8.25 13.56 -3.95
C TRP A 487 -8.62 13.74 -5.43
N SER A 488 -8.09 12.89 -6.29
CA SER A 488 -8.52 12.84 -7.68
C SER A 488 -8.76 11.39 -8.11
N THR A 489 -9.97 11.12 -8.57
CA THR A 489 -10.33 9.81 -9.14
C THR A 489 -9.71 9.57 -10.52
N GLY A 490 -9.22 10.62 -11.19
CA GLY A 490 -8.75 10.54 -12.57
C GLY A 490 -7.46 9.76 -12.79
N TYR A 491 -6.66 9.55 -11.73
CA TYR A 491 -5.36 8.89 -11.80
C TYR A 491 -5.27 7.58 -11.02
N GLY A 492 -6.38 7.15 -10.41
CA GLY A 492 -6.44 5.88 -9.66
C GLY A 492 -5.66 5.81 -8.35
N LEU A 493 -4.87 6.84 -8.01
CA LEU A 493 -3.94 6.85 -6.87
C LEU A 493 -4.32 7.81 -5.74
N GLY A 494 -5.29 8.66 -5.98
CA GLY A 494 -5.90 9.52 -4.97
C GLY A 494 -5.19 10.82 -4.66
N PHE A 495 -3.91 10.86 -4.41
CA PHE A 495 -3.20 12.09 -4.02
C PHE A 495 -2.89 13.01 -5.20
N ARG A 496 -3.03 14.33 -4.93
CA ARG A 496 -2.62 15.39 -5.87
C ARG A 496 -1.44 16.15 -5.24
N THR A 497 -0.38 16.29 -6.01
CA THR A 497 0.88 16.90 -5.56
C THR A 497 0.98 18.39 -5.87
N GLU A 498 0.00 18.96 -6.56
CA GLU A 498 -0.07 20.39 -6.85
C GLU A 498 -0.19 21.23 -5.58
N CYS A 499 -0.92 20.71 -4.60
CA CYS A 499 -0.99 21.28 -3.25
C CYS A 499 -1.05 20.14 -2.24
N MET A 500 -0.11 20.12 -1.31
CA MET A 500 -0.01 19.06 -0.31
C MET A 500 0.54 19.58 1.00
N GLY A 501 -0.13 19.26 2.12
CA GLY A 501 0.31 19.58 3.46
C GLY A 501 0.96 18.38 4.13
N LEU A 502 2.11 18.60 4.78
CA LEU A 502 2.90 17.57 5.43
C LEU A 502 3.22 17.96 6.88
N CYS A 503 2.88 17.09 7.83
CA CYS A 503 3.35 17.21 9.21
C CYS A 503 4.86 17.01 9.26
N VAL A 504 5.61 18.07 9.54
CA VAL A 504 7.07 18.05 9.45
C VAL A 504 7.70 16.98 10.35
N PRO A 505 7.36 16.84 11.64
CA PRO A 505 7.92 15.78 12.48
C PRO A 505 7.67 14.36 11.95
N ALA A 506 6.48 14.10 11.39
CA ALA A 506 6.13 12.79 10.87
C ALA A 506 6.85 12.46 9.55
N TRP A 507 7.01 13.46 8.67
CA TRP A 507 7.60 13.27 7.34
C TRP A 507 9.13 13.40 7.30
N GLN A 508 9.74 13.98 8.33
CA GLN A 508 11.20 14.15 8.40
C GLN A 508 11.98 12.84 8.19
N PRO A 509 11.59 11.67 8.75
CA PRO A 509 12.26 10.40 8.49
C PRO A 509 12.19 9.91 7.03
N VAL A 510 11.29 10.46 6.22
CA VAL A 510 11.11 10.08 4.80
C VAL A 510 12.07 10.83 3.87
N ILE A 511 12.70 11.92 4.34
CA ILE A 511 13.61 12.76 3.54
C ILE A 511 14.69 11.95 2.81
N PRO A 512 15.44 11.04 3.48
CA PRO A 512 16.46 10.25 2.78
C PRO A 512 15.90 9.44 1.61
N ALA A 513 14.68 8.87 1.76
CA ALA A 513 14.02 8.14 0.69
C ALA A 513 13.60 9.07 -0.47
N MET A 514 13.14 10.30 -0.18
CA MET A 514 12.86 11.29 -1.23
C MET A 514 14.12 11.68 -2.00
N ARG A 515 15.26 11.85 -1.29
CA ARG A 515 16.56 12.22 -1.88
C ARG A 515 17.13 11.15 -2.80
N SER A 516 16.92 9.87 -2.46
CA SER A 516 17.43 8.71 -3.20
C SER A 516 16.45 8.12 -4.19
N ALA A 517 15.22 8.64 -4.27
CA ALA A 517 14.21 8.11 -5.17
C ALA A 517 14.59 8.33 -6.64
N VAL A 518 14.50 7.25 -7.41
CA VAL A 518 14.74 7.27 -8.86
C VAL A 518 13.38 7.24 -9.56
N PRO A 519 13.06 8.25 -10.38
CA PRO A 519 11.77 8.32 -11.05
C PRO A 519 11.54 7.15 -12.01
N GLY A 520 10.41 6.48 -11.87
CA GLY A 520 9.97 5.39 -12.73
C GLY A 520 8.53 5.59 -13.21
N GLY A 521 8.35 5.94 -14.49
CA GLY A 521 7.05 6.02 -15.12
C GLY A 521 6.18 7.22 -14.74
N ARG A 522 4.98 7.27 -15.34
CA ARG A 522 3.98 8.33 -15.13
C ARG A 522 3.40 8.26 -13.71
N HIS A 523 3.16 9.40 -13.08
CA HIS A 523 2.63 9.51 -11.70
C HIS A 523 3.54 8.90 -10.62
N PHE A 524 4.84 8.89 -10.84
CA PHE A 524 5.81 8.36 -9.87
C PHE A 524 5.74 9.08 -8.52
N VAL A 525 5.64 10.41 -8.51
CA VAL A 525 5.64 11.22 -7.28
C VAL A 525 4.40 10.94 -6.44
N GLU A 526 3.24 10.90 -7.07
CA GLU A 526 1.96 10.61 -6.43
C GLU A 526 1.98 9.21 -5.78
N ARG A 527 2.50 8.20 -6.48
CA ARG A 527 2.65 6.83 -5.95
C ARG A 527 3.61 6.79 -4.79
N PHE A 528 4.79 7.38 -4.94
CA PHE A 528 5.80 7.44 -3.88
C PHE A 528 5.24 8.07 -2.60
N LEU A 529 4.63 9.26 -2.73
CA LEU A 529 4.06 9.96 -1.58
C LEU A 529 2.89 9.20 -0.97
N HIS A 530 2.05 8.55 -1.78
CA HIS A 530 0.97 7.71 -1.28
C HIS A 530 1.49 6.49 -0.49
N GLU A 531 2.50 5.78 -1.00
CA GLU A 531 3.14 4.68 -0.27
C GLU A 531 3.72 5.15 1.06
N LYS A 532 4.44 6.28 1.06
CA LYS A 532 5.02 6.83 2.28
C LYS A 532 3.97 7.33 3.26
N ALA A 533 2.92 8.00 2.79
CA ALA A 533 1.79 8.39 3.63
C ALA A 533 1.13 7.16 4.29
N ARG A 534 0.93 6.07 3.55
CA ARG A 534 0.42 4.81 4.09
C ARG A 534 1.33 4.21 5.17
N MET A 535 2.64 4.28 5.01
CA MET A 535 3.60 3.85 6.05
C MET A 535 3.50 4.70 7.32
N LEU A 536 3.19 5.97 7.19
CA LEU A 536 3.02 6.91 8.29
C LEU A 536 1.65 6.79 8.99
N VAL A 537 0.71 6.05 8.43
CA VAL A 537 -0.62 5.78 9.03
C VAL A 537 -0.49 5.20 10.44
N ASN A 538 0.51 4.37 10.69
CA ASN A 538 0.78 3.85 12.03
C ASN A 538 1.15 4.94 13.05
N ALA A 539 1.55 6.12 12.58
CA ALA A 539 1.81 7.29 13.39
C ALA A 539 0.60 8.23 13.50
N TRP A 540 -0.52 7.91 12.84
CA TRP A 540 -1.74 8.71 12.95
C TRP A 540 -2.50 8.38 14.24
N SER A 541 -3.19 9.38 14.79
CA SER A 541 -4.18 9.12 15.82
C SER A 541 -5.32 8.25 15.24
N THR A 542 -6.02 7.51 16.08
CA THR A 542 -7.20 6.72 15.66
C THR A 542 -8.19 7.58 14.89
N ARG A 543 -8.39 8.81 15.35
CA ARG A 543 -9.31 9.77 14.74
C ARG A 543 -8.85 10.19 13.34
N ALA A 544 -7.54 10.40 13.15
CA ALA A 544 -6.97 10.70 11.83
C ALA A 544 -7.05 9.49 10.89
N PHE A 545 -6.86 8.29 11.39
CA PHE A 545 -6.99 7.05 10.62
C PHE A 545 -8.43 6.78 10.20
N GLU A 546 -9.39 6.94 11.10
CA GLU A 546 -10.80 6.80 10.80
C GLU A 546 -11.24 7.82 9.75
N ARG A 547 -10.81 9.07 9.88
CA ARG A 547 -11.09 10.11 8.90
C ARG A 547 -10.36 9.90 7.57
N TYR A 548 -9.17 9.33 7.56
CA TYR A 548 -8.50 8.88 6.35
C TYR A 548 -9.32 7.78 5.65
N CYS A 549 -9.84 6.82 6.38
CA CYS A 549 -10.72 5.79 5.85
C CYS A 549 -12.04 6.36 5.34
N GLU A 550 -12.62 7.34 6.02
CA GLU A 550 -13.80 8.09 5.57
C GLU A 550 -13.55 8.87 4.28
N ILE A 551 -12.38 9.49 4.13
CA ILE A 551 -11.95 10.17 2.90
C ILE A 551 -11.86 9.20 1.71
N HIS A 552 -11.50 7.94 1.97
CA HIS A 552 -11.36 6.90 0.96
C HIS A 552 -12.63 6.07 0.74
N ASP A 553 -13.67 6.27 1.57
CA ASP A 553 -14.99 5.67 1.39
C ASP A 553 -15.71 6.35 0.22
N PRO A 554 -16.22 5.59 -0.77
CA PRO A 554 -16.90 6.16 -1.95
C PRO A 554 -18.09 7.07 -1.66
N GLU A 555 -18.77 6.90 -0.53
CA GLU A 555 -19.90 7.74 -0.14
C GLU A 555 -19.51 8.89 0.80
N HIS A 556 -18.55 8.70 1.68
CA HIS A 556 -17.95 9.76 2.51
C HIS A 556 -16.84 10.55 1.78
N ARG A 557 -16.47 10.17 0.55
CA ARG A 557 -15.59 10.94 -0.33
C ARG A 557 -16.00 12.41 -0.44
N ARG A 558 -17.28 12.72 -0.31
CA ARG A 558 -17.76 14.10 -0.34
C ARG A 558 -17.42 14.86 0.93
N GLU A 559 -17.48 14.28 2.11
CA GLU A 559 -17.25 14.99 3.37
C GLU A 559 -15.76 15.15 3.71
N GLY A 560 -14.96 14.09 3.68
CA GLY A 560 -13.51 14.21 3.90
C GLY A 560 -12.77 14.84 2.72
N TYR A 561 -13.24 14.62 1.49
CA TYR A 561 -12.79 15.28 0.26
C TYR A 561 -13.26 16.73 0.20
N ALA A 562 -14.49 17.01 0.63
CA ALA A 562 -15.01 18.34 0.74
C ALA A 562 -14.16 19.20 1.67
N PHE A 563 -13.63 18.67 2.73
CA PHE A 563 -12.93 19.45 3.74
C PHE A 563 -11.60 20.03 3.22
N TRP A 564 -10.74 19.23 2.58
CA TRP A 564 -9.52 19.72 1.93
C TRP A 564 -9.84 20.38 0.59
N THR A 565 -10.78 19.83 -0.16
CA THR A 565 -11.24 20.34 -1.45
C THR A 565 -11.87 21.72 -1.29
N ASP A 566 -12.67 21.95 -0.25
CA ASP A 566 -13.26 23.26 0.04
C ASP A 566 -12.20 24.32 0.43
N LEU A 567 -11.07 23.90 0.97
CA LEU A 567 -9.95 24.79 1.29
C LEU A 567 -9.03 25.00 0.09
N LEU A 568 -8.50 23.93 -0.48
CA LEU A 568 -7.41 23.93 -1.45
C LEU A 568 -7.56 22.84 -2.52
N GLY A 569 -8.78 22.40 -2.83
CA GLY A 569 -9.01 21.27 -3.72
C GLY A 569 -8.70 21.52 -5.19
N THR A 570 -8.43 20.42 -5.89
CA THR A 570 -8.16 20.34 -7.33
C THR A 570 -9.18 19.44 -8.01
N ASP A 571 -10.43 19.87 -8.13
CA ASP A 571 -11.45 19.14 -8.87
C ASP A 571 -11.86 19.89 -10.14
N ARG A 572 -11.60 19.30 -11.32
CA ARG A 572 -11.98 19.89 -12.62
C ARG A 572 -13.47 20.13 -12.77
N LYS A 573 -14.29 19.28 -12.15
CA LYS A 573 -15.75 19.38 -12.26
C LYS A 573 -16.33 20.42 -11.31
N ASN A 574 -15.68 20.61 -10.17
CA ASN A 574 -16.11 21.52 -9.13
C ASN A 574 -14.90 22.31 -8.60
N PRO A 575 -14.35 23.26 -9.38
CA PRO A 575 -13.21 24.05 -8.92
C PRO A 575 -13.62 24.88 -7.71
N VAL A 576 -12.76 24.90 -6.70
CA VAL A 576 -12.99 25.71 -5.50
C VAL A 576 -12.95 27.18 -5.86
N PRO A 577 -13.96 27.99 -5.52
CA PRO A 577 -13.97 29.41 -5.82
C PRO A 577 -12.72 30.11 -5.26
N GLY A 578 -12.03 30.87 -6.09
CA GLY A 578 -10.81 31.58 -5.70
C GLY A 578 -9.56 30.71 -5.63
N VAL A 579 -9.57 29.48 -6.15
CA VAL A 579 -8.38 28.66 -6.32
C VAL A 579 -8.14 28.40 -7.79
N LEU A 580 -7.04 28.92 -8.32
CA LEU A 580 -6.63 28.68 -9.72
C LEU A 580 -5.59 27.56 -9.77
N TRP A 581 -5.69 26.71 -10.78
CA TRP A 581 -4.71 25.65 -11.08
C TRP A 581 -4.75 25.25 -12.56
N HIS A 582 -3.60 24.80 -13.06
CA HIS A 582 -3.31 24.72 -14.50
C HIS A 582 -4.20 23.77 -15.33
N ASP A 583 -4.80 22.76 -14.69
CA ASP A 583 -5.67 21.81 -15.40
C ASP A 583 -7.12 22.33 -15.59
N ALA A 584 -7.51 23.36 -14.84
CA ALA A 584 -8.86 23.91 -14.86
C ALA A 584 -8.93 25.37 -15.32
N HIS A 585 -7.79 26.09 -15.35
CA HIS A 585 -7.75 27.54 -15.61
C HIS A 585 -6.73 27.88 -16.70
N ALA A 586 -7.11 28.82 -17.55
CA ALA A 586 -6.27 29.32 -18.63
C ALA A 586 -5.31 30.44 -18.15
N GLU A 587 -4.34 30.79 -18.95
CA GLU A 587 -3.40 31.87 -18.63
C GLU A 587 -4.10 33.22 -18.42
N ALA A 588 -5.23 33.46 -19.10
CA ALA A 588 -6.04 34.65 -18.92
C ALA A 588 -6.54 34.84 -17.47
N ASP A 589 -6.85 33.71 -16.80
CA ASP A 589 -7.30 33.74 -15.40
C ASP A 589 -6.17 34.18 -14.47
N TYR A 590 -4.95 33.71 -14.71
CA TYR A 590 -3.75 34.14 -13.96
C TYR A 590 -3.40 35.60 -14.23
N ARG A 591 -3.62 36.11 -15.45
CA ARG A 591 -3.45 37.54 -15.78
C ARG A 591 -4.51 38.39 -15.08
N ALA A 592 -5.75 37.88 -14.96
CA ALA A 592 -6.79 38.57 -14.17
C ALA A 592 -6.41 38.59 -12.67
N ALA A 593 -5.88 37.49 -12.13
CA ALA A 593 -5.36 37.44 -10.78
C ALA A 593 -4.18 38.40 -10.55
N ALA A 594 -3.30 38.56 -11.53
CA ALA A 594 -2.20 39.55 -11.48
C ALA A 594 -2.73 40.98 -11.27
N LYS A 595 -3.74 41.37 -12.03
CA LYS A 595 -4.39 42.69 -11.86
C LYS A 595 -4.98 42.85 -10.47
N LEU A 596 -5.65 41.83 -9.94
CA LEU A 596 -6.20 41.81 -8.58
C LEU A 596 -5.13 42.00 -7.51
N LEU A 597 -3.92 41.45 -7.75
CA LEU A 597 -2.76 41.52 -6.87
C LEU A 597 -1.88 42.75 -7.09
N GLY A 598 -2.18 43.60 -8.08
CA GLY A 598 -1.36 44.76 -8.44
C GLY A 598 -0.02 44.40 -9.09
N ILE A 599 0.07 43.25 -9.74
CA ILE A 599 1.26 42.77 -10.47
C ILE A 599 1.08 43.11 -11.94
N THR A 600 2.09 43.74 -12.52
CA THR A 600 2.15 43.97 -13.96
C THR A 600 2.63 42.66 -14.64
N PRO A 601 1.83 42.10 -15.55
CA PRO A 601 2.17 40.81 -16.19
C PRO A 601 3.43 40.86 -17.02
#